data_cca849ad2380dfc8dd246e2edf5cc91b
#
_entry.id   cca849ad2380dfc8dd246e2edf5cc91b
#
_cell.length_a   1.000
_cell.length_b   1.000
_cell.length_c   1.000
_cell.angle_alpha   90.00
_cell.angle_beta   90.00
_cell.angle_gamma   90.00
#
_symmetry.space_group_name_H-M   'P 1'
#
loop_
_entity.id
_entity.type
_entity.pdbx_description
1 polymer ?
#
loop_
_entity_poly.entity_id
_entity_poly.type
_entity_poly.pdbx_seq_one_letter_code
_entity_poly.pdbx_strand_id
1 'polypeptide(L)'
;LNPTRAGLFFTLQEMGADLTFENPREEGGEPVADLRARFSPDLRGIEVPAERAASMIDEYPVLSVVASFAEGKTYMPGVKELRVKESDRIDAMATGLRANGVAVDEGEDWWTVHGRGHGNVPGGAETASHLDHRIAMSFLVMGLATLKPVRVDDGGPIATSFPIFEPLMSGLGAVIERL
;
A
#
# COMPACT_ATOMS: atom_id res chain seq x y z
N LEU A 1 17.67 -2.44 6.36
CA LEU A 1 17.47 -1.19 5.59
C LEU A 1 18.25 -1.24 4.27
N ASN A 2 17.90 -2.16 3.40
CA ASN A 2 18.53 -2.20 2.10
C ASN A 2 18.25 -0.88 1.34
N PRO A 3 19.27 -0.06 1.00
CA PRO A 3 19.06 1.23 0.35
C PRO A 3 18.32 1.13 -0.99
N THR A 4 18.43 -0.03 -1.68
CA THR A 4 17.74 -0.27 -2.95
C THR A 4 16.27 -0.69 -2.79
N ARG A 5 15.78 -0.84 -1.54
CA ARG A 5 14.42 -1.30 -1.22
C ARG A 5 13.73 -0.44 -0.14
N ALA A 6 14.30 0.72 0.18
CA ALA A 6 13.80 1.59 1.25
C ALA A 6 12.89 2.75 0.76
N GLY A 7 12.58 2.80 -0.53
CA GLY A 7 11.85 3.92 -1.14
C GLY A 7 10.51 4.21 -0.50
N LEU A 8 9.75 3.17 -0.10
CA LEU A 8 8.45 3.35 0.57
C LEU A 8 8.57 4.16 1.87
N PHE A 9 9.59 3.90 2.69
CA PHE A 9 9.73 4.56 3.99
C PHE A 9 9.94 6.07 3.83
N PHE A 10 10.80 6.47 2.89
CA PHE A 10 11.04 7.89 2.59
C PHE A 10 9.78 8.54 2.02
N THR A 11 9.07 7.85 1.13
CA THR A 11 7.80 8.32 0.55
C THR A 11 6.76 8.56 1.65
N LEU A 12 6.61 7.64 2.60
CA LEU A 12 5.68 7.80 3.71
C LEU A 12 6.06 8.98 4.62
N GLN A 13 7.36 9.17 4.91
CA GLN A 13 7.83 10.34 5.69
C GLN A 13 7.53 11.66 4.96
N GLU A 14 7.73 11.72 3.64
CA GLU A 14 7.40 12.90 2.82
C GLU A 14 5.89 13.17 2.80
N MET A 15 5.06 12.14 2.88
CA MET A 15 3.61 12.25 3.06
C MET A 15 3.20 12.73 4.47
N GLY A 16 4.13 12.83 5.41
CA GLY A 16 3.89 13.25 6.78
C GLY A 16 3.66 12.12 7.78
N ALA A 17 4.01 10.89 7.45
CA ALA A 17 3.93 9.79 8.40
C ALA A 17 4.97 9.93 9.51
N ASP A 18 4.55 9.73 10.76
CA ASP A 18 5.44 9.62 11.94
C ASP A 18 6.12 8.24 11.92
N LEU A 19 7.19 8.18 11.16
CA LEU A 19 7.99 6.99 10.92
C LEU A 19 9.44 7.28 11.31
N THR A 20 9.99 6.51 12.25
CA THR A 20 11.36 6.67 12.73
C THR A 20 12.14 5.37 12.64
N PHE A 21 13.43 5.49 12.32
CA PHE A 21 14.38 4.40 12.39
C PHE A 21 15.12 4.47 13.72
N GLU A 22 15.01 3.42 14.51
CA GLU A 22 15.62 3.33 15.84
C GLU A 22 16.69 2.22 15.81
N ASN A 23 17.69 2.32 16.69
CA ASN A 23 18.74 1.32 16.88
C ASN A 23 19.43 0.86 15.58
N PRO A 24 19.96 1.80 14.74
CA PRO A 24 20.65 1.42 13.52
C PRO A 24 21.89 0.57 13.87
N ARG A 25 22.03 -0.55 13.17
CA ARG A 25 23.11 -1.52 13.37
C ARG A 25 23.41 -2.27 12.09
N GLU A 26 24.42 -3.11 12.10
CA GLU A 26 24.76 -4.01 11.01
C GLU A 26 24.54 -5.47 11.48
N GLU A 27 23.83 -6.26 10.68
CA GLU A 27 23.64 -7.67 10.90
C GLU A 27 23.93 -8.45 9.61
N GLY A 28 24.90 -9.37 9.67
CA GLY A 28 25.28 -10.16 8.50
C GLY A 28 25.83 -9.36 7.32
N GLY A 29 26.39 -8.17 7.56
CA GLY A 29 26.89 -7.27 6.51
C GLY A 29 25.81 -6.36 5.88
N GLU A 30 24.58 -6.39 6.42
CA GLU A 30 23.47 -5.56 5.96
C GLU A 30 23.09 -4.50 7.01
N PRO A 31 22.79 -3.27 6.60
CA PRO A 31 22.27 -2.25 7.52
C PRO A 31 20.84 -2.59 7.93
N VAL A 32 20.59 -2.66 9.23
CA VAL A 32 19.26 -2.90 9.79
C VAL A 32 18.92 -1.85 10.85
N ALA A 33 17.63 -1.64 11.08
CA ALA A 33 17.13 -0.82 12.16
C ALA A 33 15.75 -1.31 12.59
N ASP A 34 15.34 -0.90 13.78
CA ASP A 34 13.98 -1.05 14.23
C ASP A 34 13.16 0.07 13.60
N LEU A 35 11.99 -0.26 13.06
CA LEU A 35 11.10 0.71 12.44
C LEU A 35 9.93 0.99 13.37
N ARG A 36 9.77 2.24 13.77
CA ARG A 36 8.64 2.67 14.58
C ARG A 36 7.71 3.54 13.76
N ALA A 37 6.45 3.11 13.65
CA ALA A 37 5.38 3.87 13.04
C ALA A 37 4.35 4.27 14.10
N ARG A 38 3.85 5.50 14.02
CA ARG A 38 2.75 6.01 14.84
C ARG A 38 1.60 6.45 13.95
N PHE A 39 0.41 6.48 14.53
CA PHE A 39 -0.76 7.00 13.84
C PHE A 39 -0.53 8.45 13.39
N SER A 40 -0.81 8.70 12.11
CA SER A 40 -0.56 9.97 11.42
C SER A 40 -1.83 10.39 10.68
N PRO A 41 -2.74 11.17 11.30
CA PRO A 41 -4.04 11.52 10.72
C PRO A 41 -3.93 12.51 9.55
N ASP A 42 -2.85 13.30 9.50
CA ASP A 42 -2.69 14.46 8.60
C ASP A 42 -1.79 14.14 7.39
N LEU A 43 -1.87 12.91 6.89
CA LEU A 43 -1.12 12.53 5.69
C LEU A 43 -1.53 13.38 4.49
N ARG A 44 -0.55 13.74 3.66
CA ARG A 44 -0.75 14.54 2.44
C ARG A 44 -0.30 13.80 1.21
N GLY A 45 -1.05 13.97 0.13
CA GLY A 45 -0.64 13.50 -1.19
C GLY A 45 0.59 14.25 -1.68
N ILE A 46 1.43 13.55 -2.42
CA ILE A 46 2.68 14.07 -2.99
C ILE A 46 2.84 13.61 -4.44
N GLU A 47 3.79 14.22 -5.14
CA GLU A 47 4.35 13.63 -6.35
C GLU A 47 5.53 12.73 -5.97
N VAL A 48 5.41 11.44 -6.25
CA VAL A 48 6.48 10.46 -5.98
C VAL A 48 7.52 10.58 -7.08
N PRO A 49 8.81 10.82 -6.76
CA PRO A 49 9.85 10.91 -7.79
C PRO A 49 9.93 9.63 -8.63
N ALA A 50 9.90 9.74 -9.97
CA ALA A 50 9.90 8.58 -10.87
C ALA A 50 11.14 7.67 -10.69
N GLU A 51 12.29 8.27 -10.39
CA GLU A 51 13.55 7.56 -10.11
C GLU A 51 13.49 6.67 -8.86
N ARG A 52 12.53 6.92 -7.96
CA ARG A 52 12.31 6.10 -6.77
C ARG A 52 11.63 4.77 -7.08
N ALA A 53 10.99 4.64 -8.25
CA ALA A 53 10.20 3.46 -8.60
C ALA A 53 10.99 2.15 -8.43
N ALA A 54 12.25 2.10 -8.86
CA ALA A 54 13.08 0.90 -8.73
C ALA A 54 13.29 0.43 -7.28
N SER A 55 13.29 1.37 -6.30
CA SER A 55 13.53 1.06 -4.89
C SER A 55 12.26 0.68 -4.11
N MET A 56 11.09 0.72 -4.75
CA MET A 56 9.81 0.42 -4.10
C MET A 56 8.73 -0.08 -5.08
N ILE A 57 9.11 -0.65 -6.22
CA ILE A 57 8.14 -1.01 -7.27
C ILE A 57 7.05 -1.95 -6.78
N ASP A 58 7.39 -2.86 -5.88
CA ASP A 58 6.45 -3.83 -5.33
C ASP A 58 5.57 -3.27 -4.21
N GLU A 59 5.90 -2.11 -3.67
CA GLU A 59 5.19 -1.44 -2.58
C GLU A 59 4.17 -0.40 -3.07
N TYR A 60 4.12 -0.08 -4.36
CA TYR A 60 3.13 0.85 -4.92
C TYR A 60 1.68 0.45 -4.67
N PRO A 61 1.28 -0.84 -4.69
CA PRO A 61 -0.08 -1.22 -4.32
C PRO A 61 -0.47 -0.73 -2.93
N VAL A 62 0.32 -1.02 -1.90
CA VAL A 62 0.01 -0.57 -0.54
C VAL A 62 0.20 0.95 -0.36
N LEU A 63 1.12 1.58 -1.09
CA LEU A 63 1.24 3.05 -1.10
C LEU A 63 -0.04 3.71 -1.63
N SER A 64 -0.69 3.15 -2.66
CA SER A 64 -1.94 3.68 -3.17
C SER A 64 -3.09 3.57 -2.17
N VAL A 65 -3.05 2.55 -1.30
CA VAL A 65 -3.96 2.46 -0.15
C VAL A 65 -3.69 3.59 0.83
N VAL A 66 -2.44 3.83 1.22
CA VAL A 66 -2.09 4.96 2.11
C VAL A 66 -2.52 6.29 1.48
N ALA A 67 -2.25 6.48 0.19
CA ALA A 67 -2.66 7.67 -0.57
C ALA A 67 -4.18 7.92 -0.53
N SER A 68 -4.99 6.86 -0.42
CA SER A 68 -6.45 6.99 -0.30
C SER A 68 -6.89 7.70 0.98
N PHE A 69 -6.10 7.60 2.05
CA PHE A 69 -6.34 8.22 3.34
C PHE A 69 -5.60 9.55 3.53
N ALA A 70 -4.76 9.96 2.58
CA ALA A 70 -4.08 11.26 2.58
C ALA A 70 -5.03 12.36 2.09
N GLU A 71 -4.72 13.61 2.42
CA GLU A 71 -5.36 14.77 1.81
C GLU A 71 -4.68 15.15 0.50
N GLY A 72 -5.47 15.40 -0.55
CA GLY A 72 -4.96 15.81 -1.85
C GLY A 72 -4.62 14.63 -2.77
N LYS A 73 -3.77 14.89 -3.75
CA LYS A 73 -3.43 13.93 -4.81
C LYS A 73 -2.05 13.32 -4.56
N THR A 74 -1.95 12.02 -4.72
CA THR A 74 -0.65 11.32 -4.82
C THR A 74 -0.45 10.90 -6.28
N TYR A 75 0.52 11.49 -6.94
CA TYR A 75 0.90 11.19 -8.32
C TYR A 75 2.12 10.27 -8.34
N MET A 76 2.02 9.18 -9.05
CA MET A 76 3.00 8.10 -9.09
C MET A 76 3.43 7.81 -10.53
N PRO A 77 4.41 8.54 -11.09
CA PRO A 77 4.94 8.32 -12.44
C PRO A 77 6.06 7.27 -12.45
N GLY A 78 6.44 6.80 -13.65
CA GLY A 78 7.57 5.90 -13.85
C GLY A 78 7.29 4.46 -13.44
N VAL A 79 6.03 4.03 -13.49
CA VAL A 79 5.56 2.75 -12.91
C VAL A 79 5.05 1.76 -13.96
N LYS A 80 5.39 1.93 -15.23
CA LYS A 80 4.97 1.04 -16.33
C LYS A 80 5.21 -0.45 -16.04
N GLU A 81 6.29 -0.78 -15.33
CA GLU A 81 6.63 -2.16 -14.98
C GLU A 81 5.51 -2.85 -14.17
N LEU A 82 4.71 -2.11 -13.43
CA LEU A 82 3.58 -2.66 -12.66
C LEU A 82 2.49 -3.29 -13.55
N ARG A 83 2.44 -2.92 -14.84
CA ARG A 83 1.46 -3.48 -15.79
C ARG A 83 1.78 -4.91 -16.21
N VAL A 84 3.02 -5.37 -16.00
CA VAL A 84 3.52 -6.69 -16.43
C VAL A 84 4.05 -7.53 -15.25
N LYS A 85 3.57 -7.27 -14.04
CA LYS A 85 3.85 -8.10 -12.84
C LYS A 85 2.93 -9.34 -12.84
N GLU A 86 2.64 -9.91 -11.70
CA GLU A 86 1.72 -11.04 -11.54
C GLU A 86 0.32 -10.74 -12.08
N SER A 87 -0.05 -9.48 -12.02
CA SER A 87 -1.24 -8.88 -12.64
C SER A 87 -0.89 -7.53 -13.26
N ASP A 88 -1.79 -6.89 -14.00
CA ASP A 88 -1.72 -5.45 -14.24
C ASP A 88 -2.08 -4.75 -12.92
N ARG A 89 -1.05 -4.47 -12.10
CA ARG A 89 -1.24 -3.90 -10.75
C ARG A 89 -1.82 -2.50 -10.78
N ILE A 90 -1.58 -1.71 -11.84
CA ILE A 90 -2.18 -0.38 -11.95
C ILE A 90 -3.69 -0.51 -12.14
N ASP A 91 -4.14 -1.32 -13.11
CA ASP A 91 -5.56 -1.53 -13.37
C ASP A 91 -6.28 -2.17 -12.18
N ALA A 92 -5.69 -3.22 -11.59
CA ALA A 92 -6.25 -3.92 -10.43
C ALA A 92 -6.46 -2.98 -9.23
N MET A 93 -5.43 -2.20 -8.88
CA MET A 93 -5.55 -1.24 -7.78
C MET A 93 -6.51 -0.10 -8.11
N ALA A 94 -6.45 0.48 -9.33
CA ALA A 94 -7.35 1.57 -9.73
C ALA A 94 -8.82 1.13 -9.70
N THR A 95 -9.12 -0.06 -10.21
CA THR A 95 -10.47 -0.63 -10.18
C THR A 95 -10.96 -0.87 -8.76
N GLY A 96 -10.16 -1.51 -7.93
CA GLY A 96 -10.52 -1.80 -6.54
C GLY A 96 -10.66 -0.54 -5.67
N LEU A 97 -9.80 0.46 -5.85
CA LEU A 97 -9.89 1.74 -5.15
C LEU A 97 -11.16 2.52 -5.54
N ARG A 98 -11.49 2.58 -6.85
CA ARG A 98 -12.74 3.19 -7.33
C ARG A 98 -13.98 2.50 -6.75
N ALA A 99 -13.98 1.18 -6.71
CA ALA A 99 -15.09 0.41 -6.10
C ALA A 99 -15.27 0.74 -4.61
N ASN A 100 -14.17 1.04 -3.90
CA ASN A 100 -14.19 1.43 -2.49
C ASN A 100 -14.33 2.96 -2.27
N GLY A 101 -14.70 3.70 -3.31
CA GLY A 101 -15.08 5.12 -3.24
C GLY A 101 -13.90 6.09 -3.33
N VAL A 102 -12.75 5.67 -3.83
CA VAL A 102 -11.58 6.53 -4.05
C VAL A 102 -11.43 6.82 -5.55
N ALA A 103 -11.35 8.09 -5.92
CA ALA A 103 -11.11 8.48 -7.31
C ALA A 103 -9.65 8.22 -7.69
N VAL A 104 -9.46 7.64 -8.86
CA VAL A 104 -8.14 7.31 -9.42
C VAL A 104 -8.11 7.65 -10.90
N ASP A 105 -7.08 8.36 -11.33
CA ASP A 105 -6.72 8.52 -12.74
C ASP A 105 -5.51 7.66 -13.04
N GLU A 106 -5.45 7.08 -14.23
CA GLU A 106 -4.34 6.22 -14.62
C GLU A 106 -3.97 6.39 -16.09
N GLY A 107 -2.72 6.09 -16.41
CA GLY A 107 -2.19 6.02 -17.76
C GLY A 107 -1.26 4.82 -17.92
N GLU A 108 -0.52 4.76 -19.02
CA GLU A 108 0.36 3.63 -19.34
C GLU A 108 1.48 3.47 -18.30
N ASP A 109 2.05 4.59 -17.82
CA ASP A 109 3.25 4.66 -16.98
C ASP A 109 3.04 5.46 -15.70
N TRP A 110 1.80 5.70 -15.31
CA TRP A 110 1.49 6.48 -14.12
C TRP A 110 0.08 6.20 -13.60
N TRP A 111 -0.13 6.51 -12.34
CA TRP A 111 -1.47 6.66 -11.76
C TRP A 111 -1.51 7.81 -10.75
N THR A 112 -2.69 8.32 -10.48
CA THR A 112 -2.97 9.34 -9.47
C THR A 112 -4.10 8.88 -8.57
N VAL A 113 -3.84 8.81 -7.28
CA VAL A 113 -4.87 8.56 -6.26
C VAL A 113 -5.33 9.90 -5.69
N HIS A 114 -6.64 10.16 -5.73
CA HIS A 114 -7.24 11.33 -5.11
C HIS A 114 -7.65 10.97 -3.68
N GLY A 115 -6.80 11.26 -2.73
CA GLY A 115 -7.03 10.94 -1.33
C GLY A 115 -8.24 11.67 -0.76
N ARG A 116 -8.90 11.02 0.19
CA ARG A 116 -10.14 11.50 0.82
C ARG A 116 -9.92 12.04 2.23
N GLY A 117 -8.69 11.94 2.74
CA GLY A 117 -8.38 12.21 4.14
C GLY A 117 -8.78 11.06 5.08
N HIS A 118 -8.20 11.09 6.27
CA HIS A 118 -8.48 10.10 7.30
C HIS A 118 -9.98 10.08 7.67
N GLY A 119 -10.54 8.87 7.86
CA GLY A 119 -11.93 8.68 8.26
C GLY A 119 -12.98 8.89 7.16
N ASN A 120 -12.59 9.22 5.92
CA ASN A 120 -13.51 9.53 4.83
C ASN A 120 -13.53 8.52 3.68
N VAL A 121 -12.79 7.42 3.78
CA VAL A 121 -12.79 6.37 2.76
C VAL A 121 -13.92 5.40 3.02
N PRO A 122 -14.90 5.26 2.10
CA PRO A 122 -16.11 4.48 2.35
C PRO A 122 -15.86 3.00 2.58
N GLY A 123 -15.06 2.34 1.73
CA GLY A 123 -14.95 0.89 1.73
C GLY A 123 -16.26 0.20 1.31
N GLY A 124 -16.40 -1.07 1.68
CA GLY A 124 -17.63 -1.84 1.51
C GLY A 124 -17.75 -2.62 0.22
N ALA A 125 -16.75 -2.53 -0.68
CA ALA A 125 -16.75 -3.30 -1.92
C ALA A 125 -15.95 -4.59 -1.80
N GLU A 126 -16.27 -5.53 -2.68
CA GLU A 126 -15.42 -6.67 -3.00
C GLU A 126 -14.45 -6.28 -4.12
N THR A 127 -13.19 -6.68 -3.99
CA THR A 127 -12.13 -6.41 -4.95
C THR A 127 -11.55 -7.71 -5.48
N ALA A 128 -11.26 -7.75 -6.77
CA ALA A 128 -10.57 -8.87 -7.38
C ALA A 128 -9.06 -8.80 -7.05
N SER A 129 -8.53 -9.90 -6.55
CA SER A 129 -7.10 -10.06 -6.27
C SER A 129 -6.26 -10.35 -7.51
N HIS A 130 -6.89 -10.87 -8.56
CA HIS A 130 -6.24 -11.35 -9.79
C HIS A 130 -5.13 -12.38 -9.52
N LEU A 131 -5.27 -13.18 -8.46
CA LEU A 131 -4.26 -14.11 -7.95
C LEU A 131 -2.94 -13.43 -7.54
N ASP A 132 -2.94 -12.13 -7.37
CA ASP A 132 -1.78 -11.34 -6.94
C ASP A 132 -1.85 -11.07 -5.43
N HIS A 133 -0.90 -11.67 -4.69
CA HIS A 133 -0.82 -11.56 -3.24
C HIS A 133 -0.66 -10.10 -2.76
N ARG A 134 -0.02 -9.21 -3.54
CA ARG A 134 0.17 -7.81 -3.16
C ARG A 134 -1.12 -7.01 -3.30
N ILE A 135 -1.92 -7.30 -4.32
CA ILE A 135 -3.26 -6.72 -4.47
C ILE A 135 -4.15 -7.17 -3.30
N ALA A 136 -4.20 -8.48 -3.04
CA ALA A 136 -4.99 -9.03 -1.95
C ALA A 136 -4.62 -8.41 -0.59
N MET A 137 -3.33 -8.41 -0.22
CA MET A 137 -2.86 -7.82 1.04
C MET A 137 -3.14 -6.33 1.13
N SER A 138 -2.99 -5.58 0.03
CA SER A 138 -3.24 -4.13 0.02
C SER A 138 -4.68 -3.80 0.35
N PHE A 139 -5.66 -4.53 -0.21
CA PHE A 139 -7.07 -4.30 0.09
C PHE A 139 -7.47 -4.81 1.48
N LEU A 140 -6.88 -5.88 2.00
CA LEU A 140 -7.07 -6.27 3.40
C LEU A 140 -6.54 -5.19 4.36
N VAL A 141 -5.38 -4.60 4.08
CA VAL A 141 -4.86 -3.46 4.84
C VAL A 141 -5.78 -2.24 4.72
N MET A 142 -6.32 -1.96 3.53
CA MET A 142 -7.29 -0.87 3.33
C MET A 142 -8.50 -1.01 4.24
N GLY A 143 -9.02 -2.23 4.38
CA GLY A 143 -10.19 -2.54 5.21
C GLY A 143 -10.03 -2.17 6.70
N LEU A 144 -8.79 -2.05 7.18
CA LEU A 144 -8.53 -1.68 8.58
C LEU A 144 -8.86 -0.22 8.90
N ALA A 145 -8.96 0.65 7.89
CA ALA A 145 -9.15 2.09 8.08
C ALA A 145 -10.36 2.65 7.31
N THR A 146 -11.10 1.82 6.58
CA THR A 146 -12.33 2.21 5.88
C THR A 146 -13.55 2.21 6.79
N LEU A 147 -14.60 2.96 6.41
CA LEU A 147 -15.86 3.04 7.17
C LEU A 147 -16.66 1.72 7.15
N LYS A 148 -16.47 0.91 6.11
CA LYS A 148 -17.11 -0.42 5.97
C LYS A 148 -16.02 -1.43 5.60
N PRO A 149 -16.16 -2.72 6.00
CA PRO A 149 -15.20 -3.76 5.66
C PRO A 149 -14.95 -3.83 4.15
N VAL A 150 -13.70 -4.08 3.76
CA VAL A 150 -13.32 -4.38 2.37
C VAL A 150 -13.18 -5.89 2.23
N ARG A 151 -13.71 -6.44 1.14
CA ARG A 151 -13.63 -7.87 0.85
C ARG A 151 -12.66 -8.10 -0.31
N VAL A 152 -11.95 -9.21 -0.26
CA VAL A 152 -11.10 -9.70 -1.34
C VAL A 152 -11.66 -11.05 -1.81
N ASP A 153 -11.76 -11.25 -3.11
CA ASP A 153 -12.34 -12.46 -3.72
C ASP A 153 -11.54 -13.73 -3.40
N ASP A 154 -10.21 -13.64 -3.43
CA ASP A 154 -9.30 -14.75 -3.14
C ASP A 154 -8.06 -14.28 -2.38
N GLY A 155 -7.93 -14.68 -1.13
CA GLY A 155 -6.74 -14.46 -0.28
C GLY A 155 -5.70 -15.59 -0.37
N GLY A 156 -5.98 -16.69 -1.08
CA GLY A 156 -5.10 -17.86 -1.16
C GLY A 156 -3.67 -17.53 -1.60
N PRO A 157 -3.44 -16.67 -2.59
CA PRO A 157 -2.10 -16.28 -3.03
C PRO A 157 -1.22 -15.65 -1.95
N ILE A 158 -1.80 -15.08 -0.89
CA ILE A 158 -1.03 -14.50 0.23
C ILE A 158 -0.15 -15.56 0.89
N ALA A 159 -0.67 -16.78 1.06
CA ALA A 159 0.05 -17.86 1.71
C ALA A 159 1.33 -18.29 0.97
N THR A 160 1.42 -18.07 -0.34
CA THR A 160 2.60 -18.41 -1.13
C THR A 160 3.78 -17.44 -0.92
N SER A 161 3.48 -16.21 -0.51
CA SER A 161 4.48 -15.14 -0.38
C SER A 161 4.67 -14.68 1.07
N PHE A 162 3.58 -14.62 1.84
CA PHE A 162 3.60 -14.18 3.23
C PHE A 162 2.66 -15.04 4.10
N PRO A 163 3.01 -16.31 4.38
CA PRO A 163 2.12 -17.27 5.03
C PRO A 163 1.65 -16.88 6.43
N ILE A 164 2.38 -16.01 7.13
CA ILE A 164 2.01 -15.52 8.46
C ILE A 164 1.28 -14.18 8.45
N PHE A 165 0.84 -13.67 7.28
CA PHE A 165 0.20 -12.36 7.16
C PHE A 165 -1.05 -12.23 8.06
N GLU A 166 -2.01 -13.15 7.94
CA GLU A 166 -3.24 -13.10 8.75
C GLU A 166 -2.97 -13.19 10.25
N PRO A 167 -2.17 -14.16 10.77
CA PRO A 167 -1.82 -14.20 12.19
C PRO A 167 -1.12 -12.93 12.68
N LEU A 168 -0.22 -12.38 11.87
CA LEU A 168 0.50 -11.16 12.20
C LEU A 168 -0.45 -9.96 12.30
N MET A 169 -1.32 -9.78 11.32
CA MET A 169 -2.30 -8.68 11.29
C MET A 169 -3.30 -8.82 12.44
N SER A 170 -3.76 -10.03 12.74
CA SER A 170 -4.63 -10.30 13.89
C SER A 170 -3.94 -9.97 15.21
N GLY A 171 -2.65 -10.30 15.36
CA GLY A 171 -1.85 -9.92 16.51
C GLY A 171 -1.71 -8.40 16.69
N LEU A 172 -1.85 -7.62 15.61
CA LEU A 172 -1.89 -6.16 15.62
C LEU A 172 -3.32 -5.59 15.82
N GLY A 173 -4.33 -6.44 15.99
CA GLY A 173 -5.71 -6.05 16.24
C GLY A 173 -6.61 -6.01 15.00
N ALA A 174 -6.14 -6.48 13.84
CA ALA A 174 -6.98 -6.61 12.65
C ALA A 174 -8.03 -7.72 12.84
N VAL A 175 -9.23 -7.50 12.32
CA VAL A 175 -10.28 -8.53 12.21
C VAL A 175 -10.36 -8.94 10.74
N ILE A 176 -9.87 -10.13 10.42
CA ILE A 176 -9.91 -10.73 9.08
C ILE A 176 -10.73 -12.00 9.19
N GLU A 177 -11.82 -12.09 8.40
CA GLU A 177 -12.74 -13.23 8.39
C GLU A 177 -12.68 -13.92 7.02
N ARG A 178 -12.72 -15.25 7.04
CA ARG A 178 -12.89 -16.06 5.82
C ARG A 178 -14.37 -16.33 5.63
N LEU A 179 -14.86 -16.03 4.46
CA LEU A 179 -16.29 -16.17 4.08
C LEU A 179 -16.49 -17.37 3.16
#